data_db94d46a49bf2cc4aab363e749668685
#
_entry.id   db94d46a49bf2cc4aab363e749668685
#
_cell.length_a   1.000
_cell.length_b   1.000
_cell.length_c   1.000
_cell.angle_alpha   90.00
_cell.angle_beta   90.00
_cell.angle_gamma   90.00
#
_symmetry.space_group_name_H-M   'P 1'
#
loop_
_entity.id
_entity.type
_entity.pdbx_description
1 polymer ?
#
loop_
_entity_poly.entity_id
_entity_poly.type
_entity_poly.pdbx_seq_one_letter_code
_entity_poly.pdbx_strand_id
1 'polypeptide(L)'
;VSLGAAVNPDFSQVEADAAQLAVNERFALFFPEKRPFFLEGADILQSPMQAIYTRSVTDPAWGVRGTQRSGTFDGTVLVTRDEGGGLVLLPNAYGTAFAAQDFHSSASFARGRWQAADRLSVGGLFTDRTLDGGAYNRVAGPDATWFPNTENRLRAQLLGSWTTARAVDGAIAKGALAASHAALLDWTWHGRLWDQYLDYEDVGREFRADNGFIGQNGYRRVYSETTRKFLDVGPFNEVSPYLFADYRAAVGGSLQYQQTNLGLRLGLAHDTTVWFEYRPNNLVAVSADGGLRKRDQVYFAIDSNPFPWLARVHFETAYGDRLDVANNRIGPGALYSLQVSMRPHARAEVEYRIDDDYVDSREPVEGSRRIIAQRAQQLLALWHFTARDSLRAIWQSVAVRRAPSLWREAVAGHERTQTVSLVYGHYHRIGTTFYLGATFGRTRIPDSGVATDAREVFAKASWSLDLL
;
A
#
# COMPACT_ATOMS: atom_id res chain seq x y z
N VAL A 1 -13.10 -27.37 7.18
CA VAL A 1 -11.93 -26.93 7.93
C VAL A 1 -10.71 -27.26 7.09
N SER A 2 -9.78 -26.31 6.90
CA SER A 2 -8.45 -26.55 6.32
C SER A 2 -7.37 -26.26 7.36
N LEU A 3 -6.30 -27.04 7.34
CA LEU A 3 -5.11 -26.82 8.14
C LEU A 3 -3.92 -26.66 7.18
N GLY A 4 -3.10 -25.65 7.42
CA GLY A 4 -1.88 -25.41 6.66
C GLY A 4 -0.70 -25.20 7.59
N ALA A 5 0.44 -25.74 7.22
CA ALA A 5 1.71 -25.46 7.89
C ALA A 5 2.79 -25.21 6.83
N ALA A 6 3.71 -24.32 7.15
CA ALA A 6 4.84 -24.01 6.29
C ALA A 6 6.11 -23.83 7.13
N VAL A 7 7.25 -24.18 6.56
CA VAL A 7 8.57 -23.90 7.07
C VAL A 7 9.24 -22.99 6.07
N ASN A 8 9.81 -21.88 6.54
CA ASN A 8 10.40 -20.82 5.71
C ASN A 8 9.46 -20.38 4.56
N PRO A 9 8.22 -19.89 4.87
CA PRO A 9 7.21 -19.55 3.85
C PRO A 9 7.49 -18.20 3.17
N ASP A 10 8.75 -17.86 2.95
CA ASP A 10 9.15 -16.65 2.23
C ASP A 10 9.47 -16.94 0.76
N PHE A 11 8.69 -16.34 -0.13
CA PHE A 11 8.86 -16.39 -1.58
C PHE A 11 9.07 -15.00 -2.20
N SER A 12 9.57 -14.04 -1.42
CA SER A 12 9.72 -12.65 -1.86
C SER A 12 10.60 -12.50 -3.12
N GLN A 13 11.62 -13.34 -3.30
CA GLN A 13 12.46 -13.33 -4.50
C GLN A 13 11.75 -13.92 -5.73
N VAL A 14 10.73 -14.76 -5.52
CA VAL A 14 9.96 -15.33 -6.62
C VAL A 14 8.98 -14.32 -7.18
N GLU A 15 8.41 -13.48 -6.32
CA GLU A 15 7.42 -12.46 -6.69
C GLU A 15 7.89 -11.07 -6.27
N ALA A 16 8.78 -10.48 -7.07
CA ALA A 16 9.29 -9.15 -6.81
C ALA A 16 8.17 -8.10 -6.74
N ASP A 17 8.29 -7.19 -5.79
CA ASP A 17 7.40 -6.03 -5.69
C ASP A 17 7.68 -5.04 -6.81
N ALA A 18 6.65 -4.28 -7.20
CA ALA A 18 6.82 -3.18 -8.14
C ALA A 18 7.74 -2.12 -7.54
N ALA A 19 8.62 -1.56 -8.36
CA ALA A 19 9.43 -0.42 -7.96
C ALA A 19 8.52 0.77 -7.67
N GLN A 20 8.72 1.44 -6.53
CA GLN A 20 7.91 2.58 -6.09
C GLN A 20 8.81 3.77 -5.74
N LEU A 21 8.25 4.97 -5.83
CA LEU A 21 8.88 6.20 -5.36
C LEU A 21 8.78 6.24 -3.83
N ALA A 22 9.91 6.27 -3.13
CA ALA A 22 9.93 6.13 -1.67
C ALA A 22 10.53 7.34 -0.91
N VAL A 23 11.23 8.23 -1.62
CA VAL A 23 12.08 9.22 -0.94
C VAL A 23 11.32 10.44 -0.45
N ASN A 24 10.27 10.87 -1.17
CA ASN A 24 9.49 12.06 -0.83
C ASN A 24 8.10 11.70 -0.29
N GLU A 25 7.99 10.56 0.40
CA GLU A 25 6.74 10.07 0.95
C GLU A 25 6.65 10.32 2.46
N ARG A 26 5.46 10.72 2.92
CA ARG A 26 5.16 10.92 4.35
C ARG A 26 4.76 9.65 5.06
N PHE A 27 4.13 8.74 4.32
CA PHE A 27 3.55 7.50 4.84
C PHE A 27 4.27 6.31 4.26
N ALA A 28 4.24 5.19 5.01
CA ALA A 28 4.74 3.92 4.53
C ALA A 28 4.09 3.53 3.20
N LEU A 29 4.88 2.92 2.31
CA LEU A 29 4.40 2.36 1.06
C LEU A 29 3.76 0.99 1.30
N PHE A 30 2.58 0.79 0.74
CA PHE A 30 1.88 -0.48 0.82
C PHE A 30 2.34 -1.45 -0.28
N PHE A 31 2.64 -2.68 0.11
CA PHE A 31 2.95 -3.78 -0.80
C PHE A 31 1.94 -4.91 -0.60
N PRO A 32 1.23 -5.36 -1.64
CA PRO A 32 0.30 -6.47 -1.50
C PRO A 32 1.02 -7.77 -1.12
N GLU A 33 0.35 -8.64 -0.36
CA GLU A 33 0.87 -9.96 -0.06
C GLU A 33 0.94 -10.81 -1.34
N LYS A 34 2.03 -11.53 -1.54
CA LYS A 34 2.28 -12.38 -2.70
C LYS A 34 2.70 -13.80 -2.32
N ARG A 35 3.10 -14.00 -1.07
CA ARG A 35 3.56 -15.32 -0.58
C ARG A 35 2.40 -16.29 -0.46
N PRO A 36 2.42 -17.46 -1.15
CA PRO A 36 1.27 -18.35 -1.25
C PRO A 36 0.69 -18.80 0.09
N PHE A 37 1.55 -19.06 1.09
CA PHE A 37 1.10 -19.45 2.43
C PHE A 37 0.21 -18.39 3.09
N PHE A 38 0.50 -17.12 2.90
CA PHE A 38 -0.26 -16.01 3.49
C PHE A 38 -1.46 -15.60 2.65
N LEU A 39 -1.50 -15.95 1.35
CA LEU A 39 -2.63 -15.65 0.46
C LEU A 39 -3.84 -16.56 0.68
N GLU A 40 -3.63 -17.78 1.14
CA GLU A 40 -4.74 -18.70 1.40
C GLU A 40 -5.59 -18.19 2.58
N GLY A 41 -6.89 -17.96 2.34
CA GLY A 41 -7.79 -17.36 3.34
C GLY A 41 -7.57 -15.86 3.60
N ALA A 42 -6.78 -15.16 2.79
CA ALA A 42 -6.50 -13.72 2.95
C ALA A 42 -7.78 -12.87 2.87
N ASP A 43 -8.80 -13.30 2.15
CA ASP A 43 -10.11 -12.66 2.08
C ASP A 43 -10.84 -12.64 3.45
N ILE A 44 -10.62 -13.65 4.30
CA ILE A 44 -11.16 -13.69 5.66
C ILE A 44 -10.43 -12.67 6.55
N LEU A 45 -9.11 -12.49 6.36
CA LEU A 45 -8.29 -11.59 7.16
C LEU A 45 -8.59 -10.11 6.91
N GLN A 46 -9.27 -9.78 5.82
CA GLN A 46 -9.64 -8.40 5.50
C GLN A 46 -10.63 -7.82 6.51
N SER A 47 -10.40 -6.59 6.94
CA SER A 47 -11.29 -5.81 7.81
C SER A 47 -11.37 -4.35 7.32
N PRO A 48 -12.36 -3.55 7.77
CA PRO A 48 -12.50 -2.15 7.34
C PRO A 48 -11.22 -1.32 7.49
N MET A 49 -10.56 -1.39 8.64
CA MET A 49 -9.22 -0.86 8.86
C MET A 49 -8.18 -1.97 8.68
N GLN A 50 -7.04 -1.66 8.10
CA GLN A 50 -6.00 -2.65 7.79
C GLN A 50 -5.15 -3.03 9.02
N ALA A 51 -5.81 -3.53 10.07
CA ALA A 51 -5.16 -3.97 11.31
C ALA A 51 -4.50 -5.35 11.19
N ILE A 52 -4.69 -6.04 10.06
CA ILE A 52 -4.01 -7.29 9.68
C ILE A 52 -3.29 -7.06 8.35
N TYR A 53 -1.98 -7.32 8.36
CA TYR A 53 -1.10 -7.22 7.22
C TYR A 53 0.04 -8.22 7.36
N THR A 54 -0.06 -9.32 6.67
CA THR A 54 0.86 -10.47 6.84
C THR A 54 2.30 -10.18 6.42
N ARG A 55 2.54 -9.18 5.56
CA ARG A 55 3.90 -8.75 5.20
C ARG A 55 4.64 -8.01 6.33
N SER A 56 3.97 -7.72 7.46
CA SER A 56 4.65 -7.32 8.69
C SER A 56 5.55 -8.44 9.27
N VAL A 57 5.25 -9.69 8.93
CA VAL A 57 6.13 -10.85 9.16
C VAL A 57 7.12 -10.91 7.99
N THR A 58 8.39 -10.62 8.26
CA THR A 58 9.39 -10.38 7.20
C THR A 58 10.21 -11.62 6.87
N ASP A 59 10.66 -12.38 7.88
CA ASP A 59 11.46 -13.60 7.73
C ASP A 59 10.85 -14.74 8.56
N PRO A 60 9.75 -15.35 8.07
CA PRO A 60 9.04 -16.38 8.82
C PRO A 60 9.80 -17.72 8.82
N ALA A 61 10.31 -18.14 9.97
CA ALA A 61 10.92 -19.46 10.15
C ALA A 61 9.89 -20.58 9.97
N TRP A 62 8.69 -20.41 10.49
CA TRP A 62 7.56 -21.30 10.31
C TRP A 62 6.23 -20.61 10.50
N GLY A 63 5.17 -21.22 10.00
CA GLY A 63 3.80 -20.77 10.19
C GLY A 63 2.83 -21.94 10.21
N VAL A 64 1.75 -21.80 11.00
CA VAL A 64 0.64 -22.75 11.08
C VAL A 64 -0.65 -21.96 10.95
N ARG A 65 -1.58 -22.44 10.14
CA ARG A 65 -2.87 -21.81 9.91
C ARG A 65 -3.98 -22.85 10.01
N GLY A 66 -5.10 -22.44 10.64
CA GLY A 66 -6.38 -23.13 10.62
C GLY A 66 -7.44 -22.21 10.02
N THR A 67 -8.17 -22.68 9.03
CA THR A 67 -9.27 -21.94 8.38
C THR A 67 -10.53 -22.77 8.40
N GLN A 68 -11.63 -22.17 8.82
CA GLN A 68 -12.97 -22.75 8.73
C GLN A 68 -13.84 -21.87 7.84
N ARG A 69 -14.61 -22.51 6.95
CA ARG A 69 -15.68 -21.90 6.17
C ARG A 69 -16.93 -22.73 6.32
N SER A 70 -18.02 -22.06 6.64
CA SER A 70 -19.36 -22.65 6.67
C SER A 70 -20.35 -21.66 6.05
N GLY A 71 -21.61 -22.07 5.86
CA GLY A 71 -22.62 -21.18 5.28
C GLY A 71 -22.88 -19.88 6.08
N THR A 72 -22.58 -19.87 7.37
CA THR A 72 -22.85 -18.73 8.27
C THR A 72 -21.60 -18.19 8.97
N PHE A 73 -20.48 -18.92 8.98
CA PHE A 73 -19.28 -18.51 9.70
C PHE A 73 -18.02 -18.81 8.89
N ASP A 74 -17.18 -17.78 8.71
CA ASP A 74 -15.82 -17.88 8.20
C ASP A 74 -14.84 -17.44 9.29
N GLY A 75 -13.79 -18.21 9.51
CA GLY A 75 -12.77 -17.88 10.48
C GLY A 75 -11.41 -18.42 10.10
N THR A 76 -10.35 -17.70 10.47
CA THR A 76 -8.96 -18.13 10.30
C THR A 76 -8.12 -17.70 11.49
N VAL A 77 -7.19 -18.57 11.85
CA VAL A 77 -6.13 -18.31 12.82
C VAL A 77 -4.81 -18.66 12.16
N LEU A 78 -3.87 -17.75 12.22
CA LEU A 78 -2.50 -17.91 11.73
C LEU A 78 -1.54 -17.58 12.86
N VAL A 79 -0.57 -18.45 13.10
CA VAL A 79 0.54 -18.23 14.05
C VAL A 79 1.85 -18.48 13.31
N THR A 80 2.82 -17.60 13.51
CA THR A 80 4.12 -17.69 12.84
C THR A 80 5.23 -17.21 13.77
N ARG A 81 6.41 -17.77 13.58
CA ARG A 81 7.67 -17.31 14.15
C ARG A 81 8.39 -16.46 13.10
N ASP A 82 8.75 -15.25 13.46
CA ASP A 82 9.44 -14.28 12.59
C ASP A 82 10.85 -14.01 13.12
N GLU A 83 11.87 -14.23 12.29
CA GLU A 83 13.29 -14.04 12.64
C GLU A 83 13.75 -12.58 12.48
N GLY A 84 12.88 -11.69 11.99
CA GLY A 84 13.16 -10.27 11.93
C GLY A 84 13.72 -9.78 10.58
N GLY A 85 14.58 -8.76 10.62
CA GLY A 85 15.25 -8.20 9.42
C GLY A 85 14.40 -7.20 8.63
N GLY A 86 13.23 -6.81 9.11
CA GLY A 86 12.34 -5.85 8.48
C GLY A 86 12.26 -4.51 9.19
N LEU A 87 11.15 -3.82 8.97
CA LEU A 87 10.84 -2.53 9.57
C LEU A 87 9.49 -2.58 10.30
N VAL A 88 9.45 -2.04 11.51
CA VAL A 88 8.21 -1.79 12.25
C VAL A 88 7.70 -0.40 11.91
N LEU A 89 6.43 -0.28 11.55
CA LEU A 89 5.77 1.00 11.31
C LEU A 89 5.53 1.72 12.64
N LEU A 90 5.99 2.95 12.71
CA LEU A 90 5.77 3.84 13.85
C LEU A 90 4.89 5.01 13.39
N PRO A 91 3.55 4.84 13.39
CA PRO A 91 2.64 5.89 12.96
C PRO A 91 2.73 7.10 13.89
N ASN A 92 2.61 8.28 13.31
CA ASN A 92 2.42 9.53 14.02
C ASN A 92 1.37 10.41 13.32
N ALA A 93 1.07 11.56 13.89
CA ALA A 93 0.01 12.43 13.37
C ALA A 93 0.32 13.02 11.98
N TYR A 94 1.57 13.03 11.53
CA TYR A 94 2.00 13.70 10.31
C TYR A 94 2.62 12.75 9.28
N GLY A 95 2.90 11.50 9.64
CA GLY A 95 3.52 10.53 8.76
C GLY A 95 3.79 9.20 9.43
N THR A 96 4.64 8.40 8.81
CA THR A 96 5.12 7.12 9.34
C THR A 96 6.63 7.20 9.56
N ALA A 97 7.09 6.98 10.78
CA ALA A 97 8.47 6.65 11.07
C ALA A 97 8.67 5.13 11.07
N PHE A 98 9.91 4.69 11.10
CA PHE A 98 10.28 3.28 11.08
C PHE A 98 11.30 2.99 12.16
N ALA A 99 11.22 1.78 12.72
CA ALA A 99 12.30 1.21 13.53
C ALA A 99 12.76 -0.11 12.90
N ALA A 100 14.04 -0.44 13.05
CA ALA A 100 14.56 -1.72 12.62
C ALA A 100 13.91 -2.86 13.43
N GLN A 101 13.62 -3.97 12.74
CA GLN A 101 13.15 -5.19 13.35
C GLN A 101 14.34 -6.11 13.68
N ASP A 102 15.20 -5.65 14.58
CA ASP A 102 16.40 -6.37 15.04
C ASP A 102 16.05 -7.32 16.22
N PHE A 103 14.92 -8.00 16.10
CA PHE A 103 14.42 -8.92 17.12
C PHE A 103 13.62 -10.06 16.48
N HIS A 104 13.64 -11.20 17.15
CA HIS A 104 12.75 -12.31 16.83
C HIS A 104 11.41 -12.13 17.55
N SER A 105 10.32 -12.57 16.93
CA SER A 105 8.98 -12.45 17.49
C SER A 105 8.08 -13.62 17.10
N SER A 106 7.05 -13.85 17.91
CA SER A 106 5.89 -14.63 17.51
C SER A 106 4.79 -13.68 17.05
N ALA A 107 4.20 -13.92 15.89
CA ALA A 107 3.08 -13.16 15.35
C ALA A 107 1.86 -14.05 15.22
N SER A 108 0.73 -13.60 15.77
CA SER A 108 -0.55 -14.30 15.71
C SER A 108 -1.61 -13.40 15.12
N PHE A 109 -2.46 -13.97 14.27
CA PHE A 109 -3.57 -13.33 13.62
C PHE A 109 -4.81 -14.20 13.77
N ALA A 110 -5.91 -13.63 14.20
CA ALA A 110 -7.19 -14.30 14.25
C ALA A 110 -8.29 -13.40 13.71
N ARG A 111 -9.15 -13.94 12.88
CA ARG A 111 -10.28 -13.23 12.29
C ARG A 111 -11.46 -14.18 12.20
N GLY A 112 -12.63 -13.73 12.67
CA GLY A 112 -13.88 -14.42 12.49
C GLY A 112 -14.93 -13.48 11.92
N ARG A 113 -15.81 -14.00 11.06
CA ARG A 113 -16.94 -13.29 10.48
C ARG A 113 -18.16 -14.21 10.49
N TRP A 114 -19.25 -13.72 11.03
CA TRP A 114 -20.53 -14.42 11.12
C TRP A 114 -21.61 -13.67 10.35
N GLN A 115 -22.35 -14.38 9.49
CA GLN A 115 -23.50 -13.86 8.80
C GLN A 115 -24.70 -13.90 9.77
N ALA A 116 -24.91 -12.79 10.49
CA ALA A 116 -25.94 -12.69 11.52
C ALA A 116 -27.37 -12.61 10.95
N ALA A 117 -27.51 -12.08 9.74
CA ALA A 117 -28.74 -12.04 8.95
C ALA A 117 -28.40 -11.95 7.45
N ASP A 118 -29.37 -12.10 6.56
CA ASP A 118 -29.17 -12.11 5.10
C ASP A 118 -28.33 -10.92 4.59
N ARG A 119 -28.41 -9.77 5.26
CA ARG A 119 -27.76 -8.52 4.87
C ARG A 119 -26.85 -7.94 5.95
N LEU A 120 -26.59 -8.69 7.03
CA LEU A 120 -25.76 -8.24 8.14
C LEU A 120 -24.69 -9.28 8.45
N SER A 121 -23.43 -8.91 8.31
CA SER A 121 -22.31 -9.67 8.84
C SER A 121 -21.65 -8.93 10.00
N VAL A 122 -21.27 -9.68 11.03
CA VAL A 122 -20.56 -9.21 12.23
C VAL A 122 -19.25 -9.95 12.31
N GLY A 123 -18.19 -9.28 12.62
CA GLY A 123 -16.87 -9.88 12.72
C GLY A 123 -16.08 -9.39 13.92
N GLY A 124 -14.92 -10.00 14.10
CA GLY A 124 -13.95 -9.57 15.08
C GLY A 124 -12.57 -10.04 14.70
N LEU A 125 -11.57 -9.26 15.09
CA LEU A 125 -10.17 -9.60 14.87
C LEU A 125 -9.38 -9.53 16.17
N PHE A 126 -8.29 -10.28 16.17
CA PHE A 126 -7.24 -10.20 17.18
C PHE A 126 -5.89 -10.38 16.51
N THR A 127 -4.92 -9.54 16.88
CA THR A 127 -3.52 -9.72 16.50
C THR A 127 -2.63 -9.60 17.73
N ASP A 128 -1.59 -10.41 17.79
CA ASP A 128 -0.54 -10.33 18.80
C ASP A 128 0.83 -10.43 18.13
N ARG A 129 1.71 -9.51 18.45
CA ARG A 129 3.13 -9.61 18.17
C ARG A 129 3.88 -9.54 19.47
N THR A 130 4.48 -10.65 19.89
CA THR A 130 5.27 -10.76 21.12
C THR A 130 6.72 -11.02 20.77
N LEU A 131 7.61 -10.11 21.21
CA LEU A 131 9.04 -10.17 21.06
C LEU A 131 9.64 -11.12 22.09
N ASP A 132 10.79 -11.74 21.81
CA ASP A 132 11.49 -12.62 22.76
C ASP A 132 11.83 -11.94 24.10
N GLY A 133 12.05 -10.63 24.11
CA GLY A 133 12.22 -9.81 25.30
C GLY A 133 10.93 -9.56 26.10
N GLY A 134 9.78 -10.15 25.70
CA GLY A 134 8.48 -10.01 26.38
C GLY A 134 7.80 -8.67 26.18
N ALA A 135 8.27 -7.83 25.25
CA ALA A 135 7.52 -6.69 24.75
C ALA A 135 6.45 -7.16 23.76
N TYR A 136 5.32 -6.47 23.67
CA TYR A 136 4.25 -6.88 22.77
C TYR A 136 3.49 -5.69 22.19
N ASN A 137 2.83 -5.95 21.05
CA ASN A 137 1.73 -5.15 20.50
C ASN A 137 0.55 -6.07 20.27
N ARG A 138 -0.62 -5.70 20.78
CA ARG A 138 -1.89 -6.43 20.63
C ARG A 138 -2.95 -5.50 20.08
N VAL A 139 -3.74 -5.99 19.14
CA VAL A 139 -4.91 -5.27 18.62
C VAL A 139 -6.10 -6.21 18.60
N ALA A 140 -7.25 -5.72 19.07
CA ALA A 140 -8.48 -6.49 19.04
C ALA A 140 -9.69 -5.58 18.83
N GLY A 141 -10.75 -6.12 18.23
CA GLY A 141 -12.01 -5.42 18.17
C GLY A 141 -13.02 -6.00 17.20
N PRO A 142 -14.31 -5.60 17.34
CA PRO A 142 -15.39 -5.99 16.48
C PRO A 142 -15.50 -5.12 15.24
N ASP A 143 -16.20 -5.64 14.24
CA ASP A 143 -16.68 -4.91 13.08
C ASP A 143 -18.02 -5.45 12.60
N ALA A 144 -18.71 -4.65 11.79
CA ALA A 144 -19.97 -5.03 11.16
C ALA A 144 -20.03 -4.45 9.75
N THR A 145 -20.68 -5.20 8.86
CA THR A 145 -21.07 -4.74 7.52
C THR A 145 -22.54 -5.01 7.33
N TRP A 146 -23.28 -3.96 7.01
CA TRP A 146 -24.73 -4.02 6.80
C TRP A 146 -25.11 -3.47 5.43
N PHE A 147 -25.94 -4.21 4.71
CA PHE A 147 -26.56 -3.81 3.44
C PHE A 147 -28.05 -3.59 3.63
N PRO A 148 -28.51 -2.37 4.02
CA PRO A 148 -29.95 -2.09 4.18
C PRO A 148 -30.78 -2.47 2.95
N ASN A 149 -30.19 -2.26 1.78
CA ASN A 149 -30.70 -2.64 0.47
C ASN A 149 -29.53 -2.90 -0.49
N THR A 150 -29.81 -3.10 -1.79
CA THR A 150 -28.79 -3.38 -2.82
C THR A 150 -27.92 -2.18 -3.17
N GLU A 151 -28.35 -0.97 -2.85
CA GLU A 151 -27.64 0.27 -3.17
C GLU A 151 -26.78 0.79 -2.00
N ASN A 152 -27.11 0.40 -0.76
CA ASN A 152 -26.49 0.94 0.43
C ASN A 152 -25.65 -0.11 1.16
N ARG A 153 -24.45 0.30 1.56
CA ARG A 153 -23.56 -0.45 2.46
C ARG A 153 -23.08 0.45 3.58
N LEU A 154 -23.23 -0.01 4.82
CA LEU A 154 -22.62 0.60 5.99
C LEU A 154 -21.58 -0.36 6.58
N ARG A 155 -20.42 0.17 6.96
CA ARG A 155 -19.42 -0.58 7.73
C ARG A 155 -19.04 0.19 8.97
N ALA A 156 -18.84 -0.53 10.05
CA ALA A 156 -18.33 0.01 11.29
C ALA A 156 -17.25 -0.91 11.85
N GLN A 157 -16.21 -0.33 12.44
CA GLN A 157 -15.19 -1.07 13.17
C GLN A 157 -14.71 -0.27 14.38
N LEU A 158 -14.48 -0.97 15.49
CA LEU A 158 -13.89 -0.42 16.69
C LEU A 158 -12.72 -1.31 17.13
N LEU A 159 -11.54 -0.74 17.27
CA LEU A 159 -10.31 -1.45 17.65
C LEU A 159 -9.70 -0.84 18.89
N GLY A 160 -9.20 -1.70 19.78
CA GLY A 160 -8.28 -1.35 20.85
C GLY A 160 -6.87 -1.82 20.53
N SER A 161 -5.86 -1.04 20.90
CA SER A 161 -4.45 -1.46 20.86
C SER A 161 -3.80 -1.36 22.24
N TRP A 162 -2.96 -2.34 22.56
CA TRP A 162 -2.18 -2.42 23.81
C TRP A 162 -0.73 -2.73 23.44
N THR A 163 0.16 -1.77 23.72
CA THR A 163 1.53 -1.80 23.25
C THR A 163 2.51 -1.57 24.38
N THR A 164 3.39 -2.55 24.64
CA THR A 164 4.57 -2.40 25.50
C THR A 164 5.88 -2.39 24.69
N ALA A 165 5.85 -2.74 23.42
CA ALA A 165 6.97 -2.65 22.47
C ALA A 165 7.17 -1.20 22.04
N ARG A 166 8.02 -0.45 22.73
CA ARG A 166 8.23 1.00 22.52
C ARG A 166 9.47 1.25 21.65
N ALA A 167 9.42 2.27 20.81
CA ALA A 167 10.60 2.73 20.09
C ALA A 167 11.47 3.59 21.01
N VAL A 168 12.71 3.20 21.18
CA VAL A 168 13.74 3.90 21.98
C VAL A 168 15.02 3.91 21.15
N ASP A 169 15.52 5.10 20.83
CA ASP A 169 16.76 5.30 20.06
C ASP A 169 16.84 4.48 18.75
N GLY A 170 15.72 4.39 18.03
CA GLY A 170 15.63 3.66 16.76
C GLY A 170 15.44 2.14 16.88
N ALA A 171 15.49 1.58 18.07
CA ALA A 171 15.23 0.17 18.35
C ALA A 171 13.87 -0.04 19.05
N ILE A 172 13.35 -1.26 19.03
CA ILE A 172 12.14 -1.63 19.78
C ILE A 172 12.53 -2.32 21.06
N ALA A 173 12.09 -1.76 22.20
CA ALA A 173 12.34 -2.30 23.53
C ALA A 173 11.06 -2.34 24.36
N LYS A 174 11.09 -3.12 25.46
CA LYS A 174 9.99 -3.16 26.43
C LYS A 174 9.91 -1.85 27.20
N GLY A 175 8.75 -1.22 27.17
CA GLY A 175 8.45 0.02 27.88
C GLY A 175 7.11 -0.03 28.58
N ALA A 176 6.65 1.13 29.05
CA ALA A 176 5.34 1.28 29.68
C ALA A 176 4.21 0.94 28.71
N LEU A 177 3.13 0.38 29.23
CA LEU A 177 1.93 0.09 28.45
C LEU A 177 1.33 1.38 27.91
N ALA A 178 1.13 1.42 26.60
CA ALA A 178 0.26 2.37 25.93
C ALA A 178 -1.00 1.65 25.46
N ALA A 179 -2.17 2.17 25.82
CA ALA A 179 -3.46 1.71 25.35
C ALA A 179 -4.14 2.80 24.52
N SER A 180 -4.73 2.42 23.39
CA SER A 180 -5.37 3.38 22.50
C SER A 180 -6.49 2.72 21.70
N HIS A 181 -7.19 3.52 20.88
CA HIS A 181 -8.33 3.07 20.08
C HIS A 181 -8.21 3.52 18.63
N ALA A 182 -8.95 2.82 17.78
CA ALA A 182 -9.27 3.31 16.43
C ALA A 182 -10.74 2.95 16.12
N ALA A 183 -11.45 3.88 15.49
CA ALA A 183 -12.82 3.70 15.08
C ALA A 183 -13.00 4.14 13.63
N LEU A 184 -13.83 3.39 12.89
CA LEU A 184 -14.22 3.68 11.52
C LEU A 184 -15.72 3.50 11.37
N LEU A 185 -16.36 4.42 10.67
CA LEU A 185 -17.73 4.32 10.20
C LEU A 185 -17.77 4.79 8.75
N ASP A 186 -18.14 3.95 7.81
CA ASP A 186 -18.36 4.35 6.42
C ASP A 186 -19.75 3.99 5.91
N TRP A 187 -20.22 4.81 5.00
CA TRP A 187 -21.45 4.61 4.24
C TRP A 187 -21.17 4.81 2.76
N THR A 188 -21.59 3.84 1.96
CA THR A 188 -21.56 3.89 0.51
C THR A 188 -22.98 3.73 -0.03
N TRP A 189 -23.39 4.64 -0.91
CA TRP A 189 -24.63 4.54 -1.68
C TRP A 189 -24.32 4.58 -3.17
N HIS A 190 -24.73 3.55 -3.89
CA HIS A 190 -24.62 3.43 -5.34
C HIS A 190 -26.01 3.43 -5.96
N GLY A 191 -26.52 4.63 -6.26
CA GLY A 191 -27.78 4.79 -7.00
C GLY A 191 -27.52 4.82 -8.52
N ARG A 192 -28.62 4.77 -9.29
CA ARG A 192 -28.54 4.81 -10.75
C ARG A 192 -27.86 6.08 -11.28
N LEU A 193 -28.16 7.23 -10.69
CA LEU A 193 -27.70 8.54 -11.17
C LEU A 193 -26.82 9.29 -10.16
N TRP A 194 -26.64 8.75 -8.98
CA TRP A 194 -25.83 9.33 -7.92
C TRP A 194 -25.04 8.26 -7.20
N ASP A 195 -23.79 8.58 -6.86
CA ASP A 195 -23.02 7.84 -5.87
C ASP A 195 -22.66 8.77 -4.71
N GLN A 196 -22.66 8.21 -3.51
CA GLN A 196 -22.20 8.88 -2.30
C GLN A 196 -21.29 7.95 -1.54
N TYR A 197 -20.17 8.46 -1.10
CA TYR A 197 -19.31 7.83 -0.11
C TYR A 197 -19.06 8.80 1.03
N LEU A 198 -19.23 8.34 2.27
CA LEU A 198 -18.94 9.08 3.48
C LEU A 198 -18.16 8.18 4.41
N ASP A 199 -17.09 8.70 4.99
CA ASP A 199 -16.19 7.97 5.89
C ASP A 199 -15.82 8.86 7.07
N TYR A 200 -15.86 8.30 8.27
CA TYR A 200 -15.38 8.89 9.50
C TYR A 200 -14.38 7.97 10.17
N GLU A 201 -13.21 8.51 10.52
CA GLU A 201 -12.18 7.82 11.28
C GLU A 201 -11.80 8.63 12.53
N ASP A 202 -11.61 7.92 13.65
CA ASP A 202 -10.98 8.46 14.87
C ASP A 202 -9.88 7.49 15.31
N VAL A 203 -8.64 7.90 15.18
CA VAL A 203 -7.46 7.09 15.53
C VAL A 203 -6.68 7.78 16.63
N GLY A 204 -6.62 7.16 17.80
CA GLY A 204 -5.95 7.70 18.98
C GLY A 204 -4.44 7.86 18.78
N ARG A 205 -3.81 8.76 19.53
CA ARG A 205 -2.39 9.13 19.38
C ARG A 205 -1.40 7.99 19.59
N GLU A 206 -1.75 7.03 20.44
CA GLU A 206 -0.90 5.88 20.79
C GLU A 206 -1.35 4.60 20.07
N PHE A 207 -2.31 4.70 19.11
CA PHE A 207 -2.76 3.53 18.38
C PHE A 207 -1.66 3.03 17.45
N ARG A 208 -1.34 1.75 17.57
CA ARG A 208 -0.34 1.06 16.74
C ARG A 208 -0.78 -0.39 16.50
N ALA A 209 -0.53 -0.89 15.30
CA ALA A 209 -0.82 -2.26 14.90
C ALA A 209 0.42 -2.83 14.20
N ASP A 210 1.31 -3.51 14.96
CA ASP A 210 2.58 -4.04 14.44
C ASP A 210 2.37 -5.20 13.46
N ASN A 211 1.25 -5.89 13.56
CA ASN A 211 0.80 -6.90 12.61
C ASN A 211 -0.18 -6.34 11.56
N GLY A 212 -0.30 -5.02 11.46
CA GLY A 212 -1.17 -4.30 10.53
C GLY A 212 -0.41 -3.33 9.65
N PHE A 213 -1.16 -2.57 8.85
CA PHE A 213 -0.65 -1.48 8.03
C PHE A 213 -1.42 -0.19 8.32
N ILE A 214 -1.15 0.40 9.50
CA ILE A 214 -1.71 1.68 9.94
C ILE A 214 -0.57 2.70 9.96
N GLY A 215 -0.49 3.51 8.92
CA GLY A 215 0.63 4.44 8.70
C GLY A 215 0.49 5.79 9.39
N GLN A 216 -0.69 6.12 9.96
CA GLN A 216 -0.97 7.38 10.65
C GLN A 216 -1.81 7.13 11.90
N ASN A 217 -1.60 7.91 12.95
CA ASN A 217 -2.42 7.92 14.16
C ASN A 217 -2.62 9.37 14.67
N GLY A 218 -3.34 9.53 15.77
CA GLY A 218 -3.54 10.84 16.40
C GLY A 218 -4.40 11.81 15.58
N TYR A 219 -5.37 11.31 14.80
CA TYR A 219 -6.23 12.14 13.96
C TYR A 219 -7.69 11.74 14.02
N ARG A 220 -8.55 12.67 13.61
CA ARG A 220 -9.93 12.49 13.21
C ARG A 220 -10.10 12.91 11.76
N ARG A 221 -10.80 12.12 10.99
CA ARG A 221 -11.02 12.33 9.57
C ARG A 221 -12.49 12.32 9.23
N VAL A 222 -12.89 13.23 8.36
CA VAL A 222 -14.15 13.14 7.62
C VAL A 222 -13.80 13.17 6.14
N TYR A 223 -14.25 12.16 5.42
CA TYR A 223 -14.10 12.04 3.99
C TYR A 223 -15.48 11.95 3.34
N SER A 224 -15.67 12.66 2.23
CA SER A 224 -16.91 12.61 1.45
C SER A 224 -16.58 12.68 -0.04
N GLU A 225 -17.27 11.84 -0.81
CA GLU A 225 -17.29 11.94 -2.27
C GLU A 225 -18.73 11.83 -2.76
N THR A 226 -19.16 12.80 -3.57
CA THR A 226 -20.48 12.85 -4.18
C THR A 226 -20.31 12.92 -5.69
N THR A 227 -20.92 11.98 -6.40
CA THR A 227 -20.84 11.88 -7.86
C THR A 227 -22.26 11.94 -8.45
N ARG A 228 -22.46 12.79 -9.47
CA ARG A 228 -23.66 12.80 -10.32
C ARG A 228 -23.34 12.13 -11.65
N LYS A 229 -24.15 11.14 -12.07
CA LYS A 229 -23.98 10.44 -13.36
C LYS A 229 -25.00 10.94 -14.36
N PHE A 230 -24.53 11.27 -15.55
CA PHE A 230 -25.31 11.51 -16.76
C PHE A 230 -24.94 10.41 -17.74
N LEU A 231 -25.89 9.56 -18.09
CA LEU A 231 -25.65 8.39 -18.94
C LEU A 231 -25.97 8.72 -20.39
N ASP A 232 -25.23 8.10 -21.32
CA ASP A 232 -25.42 8.17 -22.77
C ASP A 232 -25.44 9.62 -23.32
N VAL A 233 -24.42 10.41 -22.96
CA VAL A 233 -24.31 11.83 -23.35
C VAL A 233 -23.38 11.97 -24.56
N GLY A 234 -23.93 12.04 -25.76
CA GLY A 234 -23.17 12.17 -27.03
C GLY A 234 -22.21 10.99 -27.24
N PRO A 235 -20.89 11.21 -27.34
CA PRO A 235 -19.92 10.12 -27.49
C PRO A 235 -19.56 9.42 -26.16
N PHE A 236 -20.09 9.91 -25.04
CA PHE A 236 -19.77 9.41 -23.70
C PHE A 236 -20.85 8.45 -23.20
N ASN A 237 -20.43 7.27 -22.75
CA ASN A 237 -21.30 6.33 -22.04
C ASN A 237 -21.73 6.91 -20.68
N GLU A 238 -20.85 7.72 -20.08
CA GLU A 238 -21.09 8.39 -18.80
C GLU A 238 -20.33 9.71 -18.73
N VAL A 239 -21.00 10.75 -18.23
CA VAL A 239 -20.40 12.02 -17.82
C VAL A 239 -20.71 12.22 -16.35
N SER A 240 -19.68 12.24 -15.50
CA SER A 240 -19.84 12.23 -14.05
C SER A 240 -19.02 13.33 -13.38
N PRO A 241 -19.61 14.53 -13.19
CA PRO A 241 -19.04 15.50 -12.28
C PRO A 241 -19.10 14.98 -10.84
N TYR A 242 -18.03 15.24 -10.06
CA TYR A 242 -17.96 14.84 -8.67
C TYR A 242 -17.28 15.90 -7.81
N LEU A 243 -17.65 15.87 -6.54
CA LEU A 243 -17.03 16.66 -5.47
C LEU A 243 -16.43 15.69 -4.45
N PHE A 244 -15.16 15.90 -4.17
CA PHE A 244 -14.39 15.16 -3.17
C PHE A 244 -13.97 16.10 -2.05
N ALA A 245 -14.09 15.68 -0.80
CA ALA A 245 -13.59 16.41 0.37
C ALA A 245 -12.95 15.43 1.37
N ASP A 246 -11.75 15.75 1.83
CA ASP A 246 -11.03 15.04 2.92
C ASP A 246 -10.56 16.08 3.94
N TYR A 247 -11.03 15.99 5.15
CA TYR A 247 -10.68 16.84 6.25
C TYR A 247 -10.11 16.02 7.40
N ARG A 248 -8.91 16.37 7.87
CA ARG A 248 -8.26 15.71 9.00
C ARG A 248 -7.80 16.73 10.03
N ALA A 249 -8.16 16.48 11.28
CA ALA A 249 -7.69 17.23 12.43
C ALA A 249 -6.94 16.34 13.40
N ALA A 250 -5.95 16.87 14.09
CA ALA A 250 -5.30 16.16 15.20
C ALA A 250 -6.30 15.92 16.34
N VAL A 251 -6.05 14.90 17.14
CA VAL A 251 -6.74 14.66 18.41
C VAL A 251 -6.42 15.80 19.40
N GLY A 252 -6.86 16.93 19.23
CA GLY A 252 -6.59 18.19 19.95
C GLY A 252 -7.12 19.39 19.17
N GLY A 253 -7.65 19.11 17.94
CA GLY A 253 -8.43 20.04 17.15
C GLY A 253 -7.65 20.84 16.10
N SER A 254 -6.30 20.78 16.05
CA SER A 254 -5.53 21.47 15.02
C SER A 254 -5.70 20.78 13.66
N LEU A 255 -5.93 21.57 12.61
CA LEU A 255 -6.04 21.07 11.24
C LEU A 255 -4.70 20.47 10.78
N GLN A 256 -4.73 19.26 10.24
CA GLN A 256 -3.57 18.56 9.67
C GLN A 256 -3.63 18.48 8.14
N TYR A 257 -4.83 18.36 7.61
CA TYR A 257 -5.05 18.16 6.19
C TYR A 257 -6.45 18.63 5.80
N GLN A 258 -6.54 19.29 4.68
CA GLN A 258 -7.79 19.65 4.03
C GLN A 258 -7.59 19.52 2.53
N GLN A 259 -8.47 18.79 1.89
CA GLN A 259 -8.50 18.67 0.43
C GLN A 259 -9.94 18.78 -0.07
N THR A 260 -10.14 19.57 -1.11
CA THR A 260 -11.41 19.67 -1.83
C THR A 260 -11.08 19.64 -3.31
N ASN A 261 -11.64 18.65 -4.03
CA ASN A 261 -11.43 18.49 -5.46
C ASN A 261 -12.76 18.64 -6.19
N LEU A 262 -12.73 19.41 -7.26
CA LEU A 262 -13.80 19.47 -8.26
C LEU A 262 -13.38 18.58 -9.41
N GLY A 263 -14.11 17.50 -9.65
CA GLY A 263 -13.75 16.48 -10.63
C GLY A 263 -14.80 16.27 -11.70
N LEU A 264 -14.32 15.74 -12.82
CA LEU A 264 -15.14 15.27 -13.95
C LEU A 264 -14.57 13.92 -14.39
N ARG A 265 -15.41 12.90 -14.41
CA ARG A 265 -15.11 11.59 -14.98
C ARG A 265 -15.91 11.41 -16.27
N LEU A 266 -15.25 10.93 -17.33
CA LEU A 266 -15.83 10.64 -18.63
C LEU A 266 -15.61 9.18 -18.97
N GLY A 267 -16.70 8.43 -19.17
CA GLY A 267 -16.69 7.06 -19.67
C GLY A 267 -16.87 7.04 -21.19
N LEU A 268 -16.00 6.33 -21.90
CA LEU A 268 -16.01 6.20 -23.35
C LEU A 268 -16.00 4.72 -23.79
N ALA A 269 -15.98 4.47 -25.07
CA ALA A 269 -15.81 3.14 -25.64
C ALA A 269 -14.45 2.52 -25.23
N HIS A 270 -14.33 1.20 -25.39
CA HIS A 270 -13.12 0.41 -25.07
C HIS A 270 -12.72 0.49 -23.59
N ASP A 271 -13.72 0.46 -22.68
CA ASP A 271 -13.51 0.61 -21.23
C ASP A 271 -12.62 1.80 -20.87
N THR A 272 -12.71 2.87 -21.69
CA THR A 272 -11.91 4.06 -21.48
C THR A 272 -12.58 4.99 -20.49
N THR A 273 -11.84 5.36 -19.45
CA THR A 273 -12.26 6.37 -18.48
C THR A 273 -11.21 7.47 -18.41
N VAL A 274 -11.68 8.71 -18.42
CA VAL A 274 -10.84 9.91 -18.31
C VAL A 274 -11.26 10.69 -17.08
N TRP A 275 -10.29 11.16 -16.29
CA TRP A 275 -10.52 12.00 -15.11
C TRP A 275 -9.82 13.33 -15.25
N PHE A 276 -10.52 14.39 -14.85
CA PHE A 276 -9.98 15.73 -14.63
C PHE A 276 -10.34 16.18 -13.24
N GLU A 277 -9.39 16.73 -12.48
CA GLU A 277 -9.67 17.37 -11.21
C GLU A 277 -8.97 18.71 -11.11
N TYR A 278 -9.68 19.67 -10.58
CA TYR A 278 -9.12 20.90 -10.03
C TYR A 278 -9.09 20.82 -8.51
N ARG A 279 -7.92 21.00 -7.93
CA ARG A 279 -7.61 20.83 -6.49
C ARG A 279 -7.18 22.16 -5.88
N PRO A 280 -8.12 23.10 -5.65
CA PRO A 280 -7.80 24.44 -5.15
C PRO A 280 -7.64 24.47 -3.63
N ASN A 281 -6.75 25.33 -3.14
CA ASN A 281 -6.65 25.70 -1.72
C ASN A 281 -6.52 24.51 -0.76
N ASN A 282 -5.93 23.41 -1.19
CA ASN A 282 -5.67 22.27 -0.32
C ASN A 282 -4.61 22.64 0.71
N LEU A 283 -4.78 22.18 1.95
CA LEU A 283 -3.90 22.47 3.07
C LEU A 283 -3.28 21.20 3.61
N VAL A 284 -1.99 21.24 3.93
CA VAL A 284 -1.27 20.09 4.48
C VAL A 284 -0.25 20.55 5.52
N ALA A 285 -0.23 19.86 6.68
CA ALA A 285 0.84 19.98 7.66
C ALA A 285 1.75 18.74 7.57
N VAL A 286 3.06 18.92 7.62
CA VAL A 286 4.07 17.84 7.62
C VAL A 286 4.72 17.62 8.98
N SER A 287 4.53 18.55 9.90
CA SER A 287 4.99 18.45 11.29
C SER A 287 4.11 19.32 12.19
N ALA A 288 4.17 19.10 13.49
CA ALA A 288 3.44 19.90 14.48
C ALA A 288 3.81 21.39 14.41
N ASP A 289 5.10 21.68 14.22
CA ASP A 289 5.65 23.04 14.24
C ASP A 289 5.70 23.69 12.85
N GLY A 290 5.42 22.93 11.80
CA GLY A 290 5.61 23.33 10.41
C GLY A 290 4.50 24.19 9.83
N GLY A 291 3.37 24.31 10.51
CA GLY A 291 2.18 25.00 10.05
C GLY A 291 1.55 24.35 8.81
N LEU A 292 0.41 24.92 8.40
CA LEU A 292 -0.29 24.47 7.18
C LEU A 292 0.38 25.05 5.93
N ARG A 293 0.55 24.22 4.92
CA ARG A 293 1.04 24.60 3.60
C ARG A 293 -0.08 24.52 2.59
N LYS A 294 -0.29 25.61 1.84
CA LYS A 294 -1.25 25.63 0.73
C LYS A 294 -0.69 24.87 -0.48
N ARG A 295 -1.54 24.08 -1.11
CA ARG A 295 -1.20 23.26 -2.27
C ARG A 295 -2.33 23.30 -3.30
N ASP A 296 -2.07 23.90 -4.46
CA ASP A 296 -2.97 23.96 -5.59
C ASP A 296 -2.47 23.03 -6.69
N GLN A 297 -3.36 22.20 -7.25
CA GLN A 297 -2.99 21.22 -8.28
C GLN A 297 -4.11 21.05 -9.31
N VAL A 298 -3.73 20.61 -10.49
CA VAL A 298 -4.62 19.99 -11.48
C VAL A 298 -4.21 18.52 -11.62
N TYR A 299 -5.21 17.67 -11.80
CA TYR A 299 -5.00 16.23 -12.00
C TYR A 299 -5.69 15.80 -13.28
N PHE A 300 -5.03 14.92 -14.01
CA PHE A 300 -5.54 14.25 -15.16
C PHE A 300 -5.18 12.78 -15.12
N ALA A 301 -6.11 11.89 -15.49
CA ALA A 301 -5.83 10.49 -15.69
C ALA A 301 -6.64 9.91 -16.84
N ILE A 302 -6.11 8.86 -17.45
CA ILE A 302 -6.80 8.02 -18.42
C ILE A 302 -6.49 6.56 -18.12
N ASP A 303 -7.52 5.73 -18.14
CA ASP A 303 -7.42 4.27 -18.11
C ASP A 303 -8.19 3.71 -19.29
N SER A 304 -7.59 2.81 -20.07
CA SER A 304 -8.19 2.30 -21.30
C SER A 304 -7.74 0.88 -21.61
N ASN A 305 -8.64 0.07 -22.17
CA ASN A 305 -8.38 -1.26 -22.72
C ASN A 305 -8.58 -1.22 -24.26
N PRO A 306 -7.69 -0.53 -25.01
CA PRO A 306 -8.00 -0.12 -26.39
C PRO A 306 -8.02 -1.28 -27.39
N PHE A 307 -7.22 -2.34 -27.18
CA PHE A 307 -7.10 -3.46 -28.10
C PHE A 307 -6.79 -4.77 -27.37
N PRO A 308 -7.13 -5.94 -27.91
CA PRO A 308 -6.81 -7.23 -27.30
C PRO A 308 -5.32 -7.46 -27.01
N TRP A 309 -4.42 -6.92 -27.84
CA TRP A 309 -2.98 -7.01 -27.66
C TRP A 309 -2.41 -5.92 -26.74
N LEU A 310 -3.10 -4.79 -26.63
CA LEU A 310 -2.80 -3.69 -25.70
C LEU A 310 -3.86 -3.68 -24.61
N ALA A 311 -3.69 -4.58 -23.63
CA ALA A 311 -4.71 -4.93 -22.66
C ALA A 311 -5.02 -3.81 -21.67
N ARG A 312 -4.06 -2.90 -21.42
CA ARG A 312 -4.28 -1.71 -20.59
C ARG A 312 -3.27 -0.62 -20.91
N VAL A 313 -3.76 0.61 -20.94
CA VAL A 313 -2.96 1.83 -20.84
C VAL A 313 -3.53 2.65 -19.70
N HIS A 314 -2.73 2.88 -18.67
CA HIS A 314 -3.06 3.81 -17.59
C HIS A 314 -2.01 4.92 -17.56
N PHE A 315 -2.46 6.16 -17.61
CA PHE A 315 -1.62 7.34 -17.43
C PHE A 315 -2.27 8.27 -16.42
N GLU A 316 -1.49 8.79 -15.48
CA GLU A 316 -1.95 9.85 -14.59
C GLU A 316 -0.88 10.91 -14.38
N THR A 317 -1.32 12.13 -14.08
CA THR A 317 -0.45 13.23 -13.70
C THR A 317 -1.15 14.15 -12.69
N ALA A 318 -0.36 14.64 -11.74
CA ALA A 318 -0.74 15.74 -10.86
C ALA A 318 0.30 16.86 -11.02
N TYR A 319 -0.11 17.99 -11.57
CA TYR A 319 0.73 19.15 -11.82
C TYR A 319 0.34 20.32 -10.91
N GLY A 320 1.32 21.03 -10.37
CA GLY A 320 1.12 22.18 -9.50
C GLY A 320 2.02 22.15 -8.29
N ASP A 321 1.48 22.53 -7.13
CA ASP A 321 2.24 22.56 -5.88
C ASP A 321 2.50 21.14 -5.36
N ARG A 322 3.77 20.81 -5.18
CA ARG A 322 4.25 19.55 -4.62
C ARG A 322 4.90 19.78 -3.26
N LEU A 323 4.79 18.80 -2.39
CA LEU A 323 5.38 18.83 -1.06
C LEU A 323 6.82 18.29 -1.13
N ASP A 324 7.77 19.06 -0.58
CA ASP A 324 9.10 18.60 -0.21
C ASP A 324 9.04 18.25 1.29
N VAL A 325 8.86 16.94 1.54
CA VAL A 325 8.60 16.40 2.88
C VAL A 325 9.78 16.66 3.82
N ALA A 326 10.99 16.35 3.37
CA ALA A 326 12.20 16.43 4.18
C ALA A 326 12.51 17.87 4.64
N ASN A 327 12.22 18.86 3.79
CA ASN A 327 12.53 20.25 4.10
C ASN A 327 11.30 21.05 4.55
N ASN A 328 10.13 20.42 4.68
CA ASN A 328 8.85 21.02 5.08
C ASN A 328 8.52 22.27 4.28
N ARG A 329 8.49 22.19 2.96
CA ARG A 329 8.18 23.29 2.06
C ARG A 329 7.33 22.83 0.87
N ILE A 330 6.72 23.79 0.19
CA ILE A 330 5.95 23.60 -1.04
C ILE A 330 6.69 24.25 -2.20
N GLY A 331 6.77 23.53 -3.32
CA GLY A 331 7.31 24.05 -4.56
C GLY A 331 6.51 23.57 -5.78
N PRO A 332 6.67 24.23 -6.95
CA PRO A 332 6.07 23.75 -8.18
C PRO A 332 6.66 22.38 -8.55
N GLY A 333 5.84 21.52 -9.14
CA GLY A 333 6.30 20.20 -9.55
C GLY A 333 5.21 19.37 -10.21
N ALA A 334 5.51 18.11 -10.45
CA ALA A 334 4.55 17.16 -11.00
C ALA A 334 4.86 15.73 -10.60
N LEU A 335 3.81 14.93 -10.56
CA LEU A 335 3.84 13.48 -10.57
C LEU A 335 3.36 13.00 -11.94
N TYR A 336 4.03 12.02 -12.52
CA TYR A 336 3.60 11.29 -13.72
C TYR A 336 3.66 9.79 -13.42
N SER A 337 2.63 9.05 -13.82
CA SER A 337 2.62 7.59 -13.79
C SER A 337 2.11 7.07 -15.13
N LEU A 338 2.81 6.12 -15.72
CA LEU A 338 2.37 5.40 -16.90
C LEU A 338 2.53 3.90 -16.67
N GLN A 339 1.45 3.15 -16.88
CA GLN A 339 1.46 1.70 -16.92
C GLN A 339 0.89 1.22 -18.24
N VAL A 340 1.61 0.33 -18.93
CA VAL A 340 1.19 -0.30 -20.18
C VAL A 340 1.29 -1.80 -20.03
N SER A 341 0.16 -2.50 -20.25
CA SER A 341 0.11 -3.96 -20.25
C SER A 341 -0.21 -4.48 -21.65
N MET A 342 0.62 -5.35 -22.18
CA MET A 342 0.54 -5.86 -23.54
C MET A 342 0.52 -7.39 -23.56
N ARG A 343 -0.21 -7.95 -24.52
CA ARG A 343 -0.24 -9.38 -24.88
C ARG A 343 0.08 -9.56 -26.36
N PRO A 344 1.36 -9.33 -26.76
CA PRO A 344 1.75 -9.37 -28.16
C PRO A 344 1.60 -10.74 -28.80
N HIS A 345 1.53 -11.78 -27.98
CA HIS A 345 1.33 -13.17 -28.38
C HIS A 345 0.53 -13.94 -27.31
N ALA A 346 -0.16 -15.02 -27.68
CA ALA A 346 -0.94 -15.83 -26.74
C ALA A 346 -0.12 -16.41 -25.57
N ARG A 347 1.20 -16.48 -25.70
CA ARG A 347 2.14 -16.97 -24.68
C ARG A 347 3.01 -15.89 -24.05
N ALA A 348 2.81 -14.61 -24.42
CA ALA A 348 3.65 -13.50 -24.01
C ALA A 348 2.83 -12.41 -23.32
N GLU A 349 3.25 -12.01 -22.14
CA GLU A 349 2.74 -10.85 -21.44
C GLU A 349 3.91 -9.91 -21.15
N VAL A 350 3.71 -8.62 -21.37
CA VAL A 350 4.70 -7.58 -21.11
C VAL A 350 4.01 -6.44 -20.37
N GLU A 351 4.57 -6.04 -19.25
CA GLU A 351 4.11 -4.86 -18.50
C GLU A 351 5.27 -3.90 -18.33
N TYR A 352 5.03 -2.64 -18.67
CA TYR A 352 5.94 -1.53 -18.40
C TYR A 352 5.28 -0.52 -17.49
N ARG A 353 5.99 -0.11 -16.44
CA ARG A 353 5.57 0.96 -15.54
C ARG A 353 6.69 1.97 -15.35
N ILE A 354 6.34 3.24 -15.32
CA ILE A 354 7.21 4.34 -14.94
C ILE A 354 6.44 5.31 -14.05
N ASP A 355 7.02 5.62 -12.91
CA ASP A 355 6.57 6.68 -12.00
C ASP A 355 7.67 7.73 -11.91
N ASP A 356 7.34 9.00 -12.08
CA ASP A 356 8.27 10.13 -12.07
C ASP A 356 7.68 11.25 -11.19
N ASP A 357 8.39 11.70 -10.19
CA ASP A 357 7.97 12.78 -9.29
C ASP A 357 9.09 13.79 -9.13
N TYR A 358 8.74 15.07 -9.16
CA TYR A 358 9.70 16.12 -8.89
C TYR A 358 9.12 17.32 -8.18
N VAL A 359 9.99 18.02 -7.46
CA VAL A 359 9.70 19.28 -6.77
C VAL A 359 10.79 20.28 -7.09
N ASP A 360 10.40 21.46 -7.50
CA ASP A 360 11.28 22.61 -7.76
C ASP A 360 11.17 23.64 -6.63
N SER A 361 12.26 24.35 -6.37
CA SER A 361 12.24 25.54 -5.50
C SER A 361 11.59 26.73 -6.22
N ARG A 362 10.79 27.49 -5.51
CA ARG A 362 10.29 28.78 -6.01
C ARG A 362 11.43 29.77 -6.23
N GLU A 363 12.46 29.70 -5.40
CA GLU A 363 13.67 30.50 -5.48
C GLU A 363 14.87 29.62 -5.77
N PRO A 364 15.63 29.85 -6.87
CA PRO A 364 16.83 29.08 -7.16
C PRO A 364 17.95 29.43 -6.16
N VAL A 365 18.75 28.42 -5.80
CA VAL A 365 19.96 28.56 -5.00
C VAL A 365 21.13 28.07 -5.83
N GLU A 366 22.19 28.88 -5.98
CA GLU A 366 23.37 28.53 -6.78
C GLU A 366 23.03 28.06 -8.21
N GLY A 367 21.98 28.65 -8.82
CA GLY A 367 21.48 28.25 -10.13
C GLY A 367 20.63 26.99 -10.18
N SER A 368 20.51 26.23 -9.09
CA SER A 368 19.69 25.02 -8.99
C SER A 368 18.26 25.36 -8.59
N ARG A 369 17.30 24.83 -9.33
CA ARG A 369 15.87 24.87 -8.98
C ARG A 369 15.34 23.54 -8.52
N ARG A 370 15.79 22.42 -9.11
CA ARG A 370 15.28 21.08 -8.83
C ARG A 370 15.71 20.63 -7.45
N ILE A 371 14.80 20.62 -6.46
CA ILE A 371 15.06 20.14 -5.10
C ILE A 371 15.28 18.63 -5.11
N ILE A 372 14.32 17.92 -5.72
CA ILE A 372 14.32 16.47 -5.86
C ILE A 372 13.66 16.07 -7.16
N ALA A 373 14.19 15.07 -7.81
CA ALA A 373 13.50 14.29 -8.84
C ALA A 373 13.76 12.81 -8.57
N GLN A 374 12.70 12.03 -8.59
CA GLN A 374 12.78 10.59 -8.41
C GLN A 374 12.02 9.89 -9.54
N ARG A 375 12.58 8.76 -9.99
CA ARG A 375 12.02 7.94 -11.05
C ARG A 375 12.11 6.48 -10.69
N ALA A 376 10.96 5.79 -10.70
CA ALA A 376 10.90 4.34 -10.61
C ALA A 376 10.43 3.76 -11.93
N GLN A 377 11.10 2.73 -12.42
CA GLN A 377 10.76 2.04 -13.66
C GLN A 377 10.75 0.53 -13.43
N GLN A 378 9.82 -0.15 -14.07
CA GLN A 378 9.78 -1.60 -14.10
C GLN A 378 9.39 -2.08 -15.49
N LEU A 379 10.10 -3.08 -15.99
CA LEU A 379 9.70 -3.89 -17.13
C LEU A 379 9.57 -5.33 -16.66
N LEU A 380 8.39 -5.90 -16.81
CA LEU A 380 8.11 -7.31 -16.59
C LEU A 380 7.78 -7.97 -17.93
N ALA A 381 8.44 -9.06 -18.23
CA ALA A 381 8.12 -9.90 -19.38
C ALA A 381 7.92 -11.34 -18.91
N LEU A 382 6.81 -11.94 -19.30
CA LEU A 382 6.42 -13.31 -19.00
C LEU A 382 6.22 -14.08 -20.29
N TRP A 383 6.88 -15.23 -20.39
CA TRP A 383 6.73 -16.16 -21.49
C TRP A 383 6.27 -17.54 -21.00
N HIS A 384 5.17 -18.03 -21.52
CA HIS A 384 4.64 -19.37 -21.25
C HIS A 384 5.10 -20.37 -22.33
N PHE A 385 5.99 -21.27 -21.97
CA PHE A 385 6.39 -22.39 -22.85
C PHE A 385 5.25 -23.39 -23.01
N THR A 386 4.61 -23.72 -21.88
CA THR A 386 3.45 -24.58 -21.75
C THR A 386 2.46 -23.99 -20.75
N ALA A 387 1.33 -24.64 -20.51
CA ALA A 387 0.41 -24.27 -19.42
C ALA A 387 1.02 -24.43 -18.00
N ARG A 388 2.16 -25.14 -17.89
CA ARG A 388 2.83 -25.43 -16.63
C ARG A 388 4.19 -24.75 -16.48
N ASP A 389 4.81 -24.34 -17.58
CA ASP A 389 6.18 -23.83 -17.61
C ASP A 389 6.20 -22.39 -18.09
N SER A 390 6.80 -21.54 -17.30
CA SER A 390 6.94 -20.11 -17.61
C SER A 390 8.34 -19.59 -17.27
N LEU A 391 8.75 -18.54 -17.98
CA LEU A 391 9.93 -17.76 -17.70
C LEU A 391 9.51 -16.31 -17.50
N ARG A 392 9.86 -15.75 -16.36
CA ARG A 392 9.62 -14.35 -16.01
C ARG A 392 10.93 -13.60 -15.93
N ALA A 393 11.02 -12.49 -16.63
CA ALA A 393 12.12 -11.54 -16.53
C ALA A 393 11.59 -10.22 -15.97
N ILE A 394 12.27 -9.66 -14.98
CA ILE A 394 11.94 -8.36 -14.38
C ILE A 394 13.18 -7.50 -14.40
N TRP A 395 13.07 -6.30 -14.94
CA TRP A 395 14.05 -5.24 -14.78
C TRP A 395 13.42 -4.09 -14.01
N GLN A 396 14.13 -3.59 -13.01
CA GLN A 396 13.72 -2.43 -12.21
C GLN A 396 14.85 -1.42 -12.12
N SER A 397 14.49 -0.14 -12.06
CA SER A 397 15.43 0.95 -11.82
C SER A 397 14.76 2.03 -10.99
N VAL A 398 15.36 2.37 -9.85
CA VAL A 398 14.98 3.54 -9.05
C VAL A 398 16.13 4.52 -9.07
N ALA A 399 15.87 5.76 -9.45
CA ALA A 399 16.84 6.83 -9.50
C ALA A 399 16.33 8.04 -8.73
N VAL A 400 17.18 8.62 -7.90
CA VAL A 400 16.91 9.85 -7.15
C VAL A 400 18.00 10.86 -7.43
N ARG A 401 17.58 12.09 -7.76
CA ARG A 401 18.48 13.24 -7.92
C ARG A 401 18.04 14.32 -6.94
N ARG A 402 19.00 14.87 -6.22
CA ARG A 402 18.80 15.96 -5.27
C ARG A 402 19.79 17.09 -5.57
N ALA A 403 19.41 18.32 -5.30
CA ALA A 403 20.38 19.44 -5.26
C ALA A 403 20.82 19.65 -3.80
N PRO A 404 22.01 19.20 -3.37
CA PRO A 404 22.44 19.27 -1.98
C PRO A 404 22.35 20.67 -1.36
N SER A 405 22.62 21.73 -2.14
CA SER A 405 22.52 23.14 -1.72
C SER A 405 21.08 23.56 -1.31
N LEU A 406 20.06 22.81 -1.73
CA LEU A 406 18.67 23.06 -1.41
C LEU A 406 18.15 22.23 -0.23
N TRP A 407 18.99 21.35 0.36
CA TRP A 407 18.62 20.48 1.47
C TRP A 407 19.17 21.00 2.79
N ARG A 408 18.39 20.82 3.88
CA ARG A 408 18.80 21.18 5.24
C ARG A 408 19.85 20.26 5.79
N GLU A 409 19.77 18.97 5.45
CA GLU A 409 20.71 17.94 5.85
C GLU A 409 21.63 17.57 4.68
N ALA A 410 22.79 17.05 4.98
CA ALA A 410 23.71 16.56 3.95
C ALA A 410 23.11 15.34 3.25
N VAL A 411 22.94 15.42 1.94
CA VAL A 411 22.38 14.35 1.11
C VAL A 411 23.24 14.10 -0.10
N ALA A 412 23.22 12.85 -0.59
CA ALA A 412 23.80 12.52 -1.88
C ALA A 412 22.97 13.14 -3.01
N GLY A 413 23.64 13.79 -3.97
CA GLY A 413 23.00 14.41 -5.12
C GLY A 413 22.42 13.39 -6.10
N HIS A 414 23.04 12.21 -6.22
CA HIS A 414 22.58 11.15 -7.12
C HIS A 414 22.62 9.79 -6.43
N GLU A 415 21.55 9.04 -6.61
CA GLU A 415 21.43 7.65 -6.17
C GLU A 415 20.70 6.86 -7.23
N ARG A 416 21.18 5.67 -7.56
CA ARG A 416 20.50 4.78 -8.50
C ARG A 416 20.64 3.33 -8.07
N THR A 417 19.51 2.65 -7.94
CA THR A 417 19.41 1.20 -7.73
C THR A 417 18.80 0.56 -8.96
N GLN A 418 19.41 -0.52 -9.43
CA GLN A 418 18.91 -1.34 -10.53
C GLN A 418 18.88 -2.81 -10.12
N THR A 419 17.84 -3.52 -10.51
CA THR A 419 17.68 -4.94 -10.26
C THR A 419 17.23 -5.63 -11.53
N VAL A 420 17.81 -6.79 -11.82
CA VAL A 420 17.38 -7.72 -12.87
C VAL A 420 17.11 -9.06 -12.22
N SER A 421 15.94 -9.62 -12.44
CA SER A 421 15.55 -10.94 -11.95
C SER A 421 15.07 -11.79 -13.09
N LEU A 422 15.51 -13.06 -13.13
CA LEU A 422 15.06 -14.06 -14.08
C LEU A 422 14.59 -15.28 -13.29
N VAL A 423 13.33 -15.68 -13.49
CA VAL A 423 12.72 -16.77 -12.72
C VAL A 423 12.00 -17.72 -13.67
N TYR A 424 12.42 -18.98 -13.69
CA TYR A 424 11.69 -20.08 -14.28
C TYR A 424 10.74 -20.67 -13.23
N GLY A 425 9.49 -20.90 -13.61
CA GLY A 425 8.46 -21.52 -12.77
C GLY A 425 7.86 -22.75 -13.46
N HIS A 426 7.77 -23.85 -12.71
CA HIS A 426 7.06 -25.05 -13.12
C HIS A 426 5.89 -25.31 -12.16
N TYR A 427 4.66 -25.36 -12.69
CA TYR A 427 3.42 -25.61 -11.96
C TYR A 427 2.98 -27.06 -12.18
N HIS A 428 3.18 -27.91 -11.19
CA HIS A 428 2.76 -29.31 -11.30
C HIS A 428 1.25 -29.48 -11.08
N ARG A 429 0.75 -28.89 -9.97
CA ARG A 429 -0.67 -28.79 -9.58
C ARG A 429 -0.87 -27.62 -8.64
N ILE A 430 -2.13 -27.28 -8.32
CA ILE A 430 -2.44 -26.23 -7.31
C ILE A 430 -1.68 -26.53 -6.01
N GLY A 431 -0.92 -25.55 -5.52
CA GLY A 431 -0.11 -25.66 -4.30
C GLY A 431 1.21 -26.44 -4.45
N THR A 432 1.49 -27.04 -5.64
CA THR A 432 2.77 -27.72 -5.90
C THR A 432 3.48 -27.02 -7.05
N THR A 433 4.52 -26.25 -6.72
CA THR A 433 5.26 -25.41 -7.66
C THR A 433 6.76 -25.53 -7.40
N PHE A 434 7.55 -25.37 -8.45
CA PHE A 434 9.00 -25.30 -8.39
C PHE A 434 9.47 -24.01 -9.07
N TYR A 435 10.41 -23.31 -8.46
CA TYR A 435 11.03 -22.11 -9.00
C TYR A 435 12.54 -22.22 -8.99
N LEU A 436 13.17 -21.78 -10.07
CA LEU A 436 14.60 -21.57 -10.18
C LEU A 436 14.85 -20.16 -10.67
N GLY A 437 15.65 -19.40 -9.97
CA GLY A 437 15.84 -17.99 -10.32
C GLY A 437 17.20 -17.45 -9.97
N ALA A 438 17.50 -16.29 -10.58
CA ALA A 438 18.66 -15.48 -10.27
C ALA A 438 18.27 -14.00 -10.25
N THR A 439 18.80 -13.27 -9.27
CA THR A 439 18.61 -11.83 -9.12
C THR A 439 19.96 -11.15 -9.03
N PHE A 440 20.11 -10.05 -9.77
CA PHE A 440 21.30 -9.19 -9.78
C PHE A 440 20.87 -7.78 -9.44
N GLY A 441 21.41 -7.23 -8.36
CA GLY A 441 21.16 -5.87 -7.89
C GLY A 441 22.44 -5.04 -7.97
N ARG A 442 22.30 -3.75 -8.28
CA ARG A 442 23.38 -2.78 -8.24
C ARG A 442 22.87 -1.45 -7.72
N THR A 443 23.50 -0.96 -6.66
CA THR A 443 23.28 0.40 -6.14
C THR A 443 24.51 1.24 -6.37
N ARG A 444 24.33 2.46 -6.86
CA ARG A 444 25.39 3.45 -7.09
C ARG A 444 25.01 4.79 -6.46
N ILE A 445 25.96 5.35 -5.71
CA ILE A 445 25.90 6.69 -5.14
C ILE A 445 27.20 7.40 -5.59
N PRO A 446 27.19 8.02 -6.80
CA PRO A 446 28.41 8.55 -7.41
C PRO A 446 29.15 9.57 -6.54
N ASP A 447 28.40 10.42 -5.83
CA ASP A 447 28.96 11.50 -5.00
C ASP A 447 29.77 10.99 -3.80
N SER A 448 29.48 9.78 -3.32
CA SER A 448 30.21 9.12 -2.22
C SER A 448 31.17 8.04 -2.70
N GLY A 449 31.23 7.78 -4.03
CA GLY A 449 32.01 6.68 -4.60
C GLY A 449 31.49 5.28 -4.26
N VAL A 450 30.33 5.18 -3.62
CA VAL A 450 29.75 3.88 -3.20
C VAL A 450 29.15 3.17 -4.40
N ALA A 451 29.55 1.92 -4.62
CA ALA A 451 28.93 0.98 -5.53
C ALA A 451 28.82 -0.38 -4.84
N THR A 452 27.59 -0.88 -4.72
CA THR A 452 27.29 -2.17 -4.11
C THR A 452 26.62 -3.07 -5.14
N ASP A 453 27.17 -4.26 -5.35
CA ASP A 453 26.57 -5.29 -6.20
C ASP A 453 26.07 -6.42 -5.31
N ALA A 454 24.83 -6.87 -5.54
CA ALA A 454 24.21 -8.03 -4.91
C ALA A 454 23.89 -9.08 -5.96
N ARG A 455 24.14 -10.34 -5.65
CA ARG A 455 23.81 -11.47 -6.53
C ARG A 455 23.19 -12.58 -5.70
N GLU A 456 22.11 -13.11 -6.18
CA GLU A 456 21.40 -14.20 -5.54
C GLU A 456 21.00 -15.22 -6.60
N VAL A 457 21.19 -16.50 -6.30
CA VAL A 457 20.63 -17.62 -7.07
C VAL A 457 19.83 -18.46 -6.10
N PHE A 458 18.61 -18.80 -6.45
CA PHE A 458 17.72 -19.54 -5.57
C PHE A 458 16.98 -20.65 -6.31
N ALA A 459 16.65 -21.71 -5.56
CA ALA A 459 15.70 -22.75 -5.94
C ALA A 459 14.68 -22.87 -4.81
N LYS A 460 13.39 -22.79 -5.13
CA LYS A 460 12.30 -22.89 -4.18
C LYS A 460 11.27 -23.91 -4.65
N ALA A 461 10.74 -24.68 -3.72
CA ALA A 461 9.67 -25.64 -3.97
C ALA A 461 8.54 -25.42 -2.96
N SER A 462 7.31 -25.43 -3.45
CA SER A 462 6.11 -25.51 -2.63
C SER A 462 5.44 -26.85 -2.87
N TRP A 463 4.96 -27.47 -1.81
CA TRP A 463 4.26 -28.75 -1.88
C TRP A 463 3.01 -28.70 -1.03
N SER A 464 1.84 -28.92 -1.64
CA SER A 464 0.60 -29.10 -0.90
C SER A 464 0.26 -30.59 -0.76
N LEU A 465 -0.06 -31.00 0.46
CA LEU A 465 -0.62 -32.31 0.75
C LEU A 465 -2.08 -32.08 1.15
N ASP A 466 -3.00 -32.62 0.35
CA ASP A 466 -4.41 -32.68 0.73
C ASP A 466 -4.56 -33.89 1.68
N LEU A 467 -4.69 -33.63 2.97
CA LEU A 467 -5.10 -34.62 3.94
C LEU A 467 -6.64 -34.70 3.88
N LEU A 468 -7.15 -35.78 3.27
CA LEU A 468 -8.57 -36.12 3.21
C LEU A 468 -9.17 -36.33 4.59
#